data_30759060e9a7396e90f46a70488f6e4d
#
_entry.id   30759060e9a7396e90f46a70488f6e4d
#
_cell.length_a   1.000
_cell.length_b   1.000
_cell.length_c   1.000
_cell.angle_alpha   90.00
_cell.angle_beta   90.00
_cell.angle_gamma   90.00
#
_symmetry.space_group_name_H-M   'P 1'
#
loop_
_entity.id
_entity.type
_entity.pdbx_description
1 polymer ?
#
loop_
_entity_poly.entity_id
_entity_poly.type
_entity_poly.pdbx_seq_one_letter_code
_entity_poly.pdbx_strand_id
1 'polypeptide(L)' 'MGRIQFTLEQTLNELDISPYRLSVISTVRSNTIADMVSNQSSRINISTLELIITALNKIAAEQGSSRKFNVTDVFVYVD' A
#
# COMPACT_ATOMS: atom_id res chain seq x y z
N MET A 1 -15.21 15.12 12.82
CA MET A 1 -15.41 13.67 12.72
C MET A 1 -14.36 13.07 11.82
N GLY A 2 -13.69 12.02 12.29
CA GLY A 2 -12.56 11.45 11.58
C GLY A 2 -12.93 10.46 10.49
N ARG A 3 -11.96 10.10 9.70
CA ARG A 3 -12.11 9.09 8.64
C ARG A 3 -10.79 8.40 8.37
N ILE A 4 -10.87 7.23 7.76
CA ILE A 4 -9.68 6.53 7.26
C ILE A 4 -9.38 7.10 5.87
N GLN A 5 -8.11 7.42 5.65
CA GLN A 5 -7.64 7.90 4.36
C GLN A 5 -6.47 7.02 3.93
N PHE A 6 -6.52 6.53 2.70
CA PHE A 6 -5.44 5.71 2.18
C PHE A 6 -4.26 6.58 1.76
N THR A 7 -3.07 6.15 2.16
CA THR A 7 -1.80 6.83 1.83
C THR A 7 -0.95 6.00 0.87
N LEU A 8 -1.52 4.92 0.35
CA LEU A 8 -0.80 3.98 -0.51
C LEU A 8 -0.29 4.64 -1.79
N GLU A 9 -1.06 5.56 -2.38
CA GLU A 9 -0.63 6.27 -3.59
C GLU A 9 0.68 7.02 -3.35
N GLN A 10 0.78 7.74 -2.24
CA GLN A 10 1.99 8.48 -1.91
C GLN A 10 3.18 7.55 -1.69
N THR A 11 2.93 6.42 -1.04
CA THR A 11 3.96 5.41 -0.80
C THR A 11 4.48 4.83 -2.12
N LEU A 12 3.57 4.54 -3.06
CA LEU A 12 3.96 4.03 -4.37
C LEU A 12 4.76 5.06 -5.16
N ASN A 13 4.36 6.33 -5.07
CA ASN A 13 5.10 7.43 -5.70
C ASN A 13 6.51 7.55 -5.11
N GLU A 14 6.63 7.39 -3.80
CA GLU A 14 7.93 7.42 -3.12
C GLU A 14 8.85 6.30 -3.62
N LEU A 15 8.29 5.12 -3.85
CA LEU A 15 9.04 3.94 -4.34
C LEU A 15 9.20 3.94 -5.86
N ASP A 16 8.50 4.84 -6.54
CA ASP A 16 8.51 4.95 -8.01
C ASP A 16 8.05 3.65 -8.66
N ILE A 17 6.96 3.08 -8.16
CA ILE A 17 6.36 1.88 -8.74
C ILE A 17 4.88 2.12 -9.02
N SER A 18 4.35 1.36 -9.99
CA SER A 18 2.94 1.44 -10.35
C SER A 18 2.10 0.55 -9.44
N PRO A 19 0.79 0.83 -9.33
CA PRO A 19 -0.12 -0.06 -8.62
C PRO A 19 -0.11 -1.48 -9.19
N TYR A 20 0.00 -1.60 -10.52
CA TYR A 20 0.07 -2.92 -11.16
C TYR A 20 1.30 -3.70 -10.68
N ARG A 21 2.45 -3.04 -10.60
CA ARG A 21 3.68 -3.67 -10.13
C ARG A 21 3.51 -4.19 -8.70
N LEU A 22 2.87 -3.38 -7.85
CA LEU A 22 2.59 -3.81 -6.48
C LEU A 22 1.69 -5.04 -6.47
N SER A 23 0.68 -5.09 -7.34
CA SER A 23 -0.23 -6.23 -7.39
C SER A 23 0.51 -7.52 -7.76
N VAL A 24 1.47 -7.42 -8.69
CA VAL A 24 2.27 -8.57 -9.10
C VAL A 24 3.14 -9.08 -7.94
N ILE A 25 3.83 -8.16 -7.27
CA ILE A 25 4.77 -8.54 -6.20
C ILE A 25 4.03 -9.02 -4.96
N SER A 26 2.93 -8.36 -4.60
CA SER A 26 2.18 -8.70 -3.40
C SER A 26 1.21 -9.86 -3.60
N THR A 27 0.93 -10.24 -4.84
CA THR A 27 -0.08 -11.22 -5.23
C THR A 27 -1.52 -10.79 -4.89
N VAL A 28 -1.70 -9.53 -4.51
CA VAL A 28 -3.01 -8.95 -4.28
C VAL A 28 -3.60 -8.52 -5.62
N ARG A 29 -4.91 -8.70 -5.80
CA ARG A 29 -5.59 -8.37 -7.05
C ARG A 29 -5.39 -6.88 -7.39
N SER A 30 -5.18 -6.61 -8.67
CA SER A 30 -4.96 -5.24 -9.13
C SER A 30 -6.17 -4.33 -8.83
N ASN A 31 -7.39 -4.87 -8.90
CA ASN A 31 -8.59 -4.09 -8.56
C ASN A 31 -8.58 -3.65 -7.10
N THR A 32 -8.13 -4.53 -6.20
CA THR A 32 -8.02 -4.20 -4.78
C THR A 32 -7.02 -3.07 -4.57
N ILE A 33 -5.87 -3.18 -5.21
CA ILE A 33 -4.83 -2.14 -5.13
C ILE A 33 -5.36 -0.82 -5.70
N ALA A 34 -6.02 -0.87 -6.86
CA ALA A 34 -6.57 0.32 -7.50
C ALA A 34 -7.59 1.03 -6.60
N ASP A 35 -8.46 0.27 -5.94
CA ASP A 35 -9.45 0.83 -5.03
C ASP A 35 -8.79 1.53 -3.85
N MET A 36 -7.72 0.94 -3.31
CA MET A 36 -6.98 1.54 -2.21
C MET A 36 -6.26 2.83 -2.65
N VAL A 37 -5.64 2.81 -3.83
CA VAL A 37 -4.93 3.96 -4.37
C VAL A 37 -5.89 5.12 -4.62
N SER A 38 -7.09 4.83 -5.11
CA SER A 38 -8.10 5.86 -5.40
C SER A 38 -8.95 6.24 -4.18
N ASN A 39 -8.67 5.65 -3.01
CA ASN A 39 -9.40 5.90 -1.77
C ASN A 39 -10.87 5.46 -1.86
N GLN A 40 -11.13 4.42 -2.65
CA GLN A 40 -12.48 3.89 -2.88
C GLN A 40 -12.77 2.63 -2.06
N SER A 41 -11.76 2.08 -1.38
CA SER A 41 -11.93 0.85 -0.64
C SER A 41 -12.75 1.10 0.63
N SER A 42 -13.77 0.28 0.84
CA SER A 42 -14.60 0.36 2.05
C SER A 42 -14.31 -0.77 3.02
N ARG A 43 -13.50 -1.73 2.61
CA ARG A 43 -13.11 -2.86 3.44
C ARG A 43 -11.65 -3.18 3.23
N ILE A 44 -11.00 -3.68 4.28
CA ILE A 44 -9.63 -4.13 4.16
C ILE A 44 -9.51 -5.46 4.91
N ASN A 45 -8.92 -6.44 4.23
CA ASN A 45 -8.66 -7.75 4.79
C ASN A 45 -7.27 -7.72 5.43
N ILE A 46 -7.15 -8.24 6.64
CA ILE A 46 -5.88 -8.22 7.36
C ILE A 46 -4.78 -8.95 6.58
N SER A 47 -5.10 -10.10 6.00
CA SER A 47 -4.14 -10.85 5.20
C SER A 47 -3.67 -10.05 3.99
N THR A 48 -4.60 -9.35 3.33
CA THR A 48 -4.27 -8.48 2.20
C THR A 48 -3.33 -7.36 2.64
N LEU A 49 -3.63 -6.74 3.78
CA LEU A 49 -2.79 -5.68 4.33
C LEU A 49 -1.36 -6.18 4.61
N GLU A 50 -1.26 -7.37 5.19
CA GLU A 50 0.05 -7.97 5.47
C GLU A 50 0.84 -8.23 4.19
N LEU A 51 0.18 -8.73 3.15
CA LEU A 51 0.82 -8.97 1.86
C LEU A 51 1.33 -7.67 1.25
N ILE A 52 0.54 -6.61 1.32
CA ILE A 52 0.92 -5.31 0.77
C ILE A 52 2.15 -4.75 1.51
N ILE A 53 2.11 -4.75 2.83
CA ILE A 53 3.22 -4.22 3.64
C ILE A 53 4.49 -5.03 3.40
N THR A 54 4.38 -6.35 3.34
CA THR A 54 5.51 -7.23 3.05
C THR A 54 6.11 -6.91 1.68
N ALA A 55 5.25 -6.71 0.68
CA ALA A 55 5.70 -6.37 -0.67
C ALA A 55 6.40 -5.00 -0.71
N LEU A 56 5.86 -4.01 -0.01
CA LEU A 56 6.48 -2.69 0.05
C LEU A 56 7.87 -2.76 0.65
N ASN A 57 8.04 -3.52 1.72
CA ASN A 57 9.35 -3.69 2.35
C ASN A 57 10.31 -4.45 1.45
N LYS A 58 9.83 -5.44 0.71
CA LYS A 58 10.65 -6.18 -0.24
C LYS A 58 11.15 -5.27 -1.36
N ILE A 59 10.25 -4.44 -1.91
CA ILE A 59 10.61 -3.51 -2.97
C ILE A 59 11.65 -2.51 -2.46
N ALA A 60 11.45 -1.95 -1.26
CA ALA A 60 12.38 -1.01 -0.67
C ALA A 60 13.77 -1.65 -0.51
N ALA A 61 13.83 -2.88 -0.03
CA ALA A 61 15.08 -3.59 0.13
C ALA A 61 15.80 -3.80 -1.21
N GLU A 62 15.03 -4.13 -2.25
CA GLU A 62 15.60 -4.32 -3.59
C GLU A 62 16.13 -3.01 -4.18
N GLN A 63 15.57 -1.89 -3.77
CA GLN A 63 16.04 -0.57 -4.20
C GLN A 63 17.20 -0.05 -3.33
N GLY A 64 17.63 -0.83 -2.35
CA GLY A 64 18.71 -0.43 -1.46
C GLY A 64 18.28 0.57 -0.40
N SER A 65 16.98 0.72 -0.16
CA SER A 65 16.45 1.62 0.86
C SER A 65 16.49 0.95 2.22
N SER A 66 16.83 1.72 3.25
CA SER A 66 16.79 1.24 4.63
C SER A 66 15.43 1.51 5.28
N ARG A 67 14.52 2.17 4.57
CA ARG A 67 13.21 2.52 5.09
C ARG A 67 12.34 1.29 5.29
N LYS A 68 11.61 1.25 6.41
CA LYS A 68 10.64 0.22 6.72
C LYS A 68 9.24 0.80 6.59
N PHE A 69 8.38 0.10 5.85
CA PHE A 69 6.99 0.50 5.68
C PHE A 69 6.10 -0.20 6.70
N ASN A 70 5.03 0.46 7.05
CA ASN A 70 4.15 0.02 8.12
C ASN A 70 2.70 0.31 7.72
N VAL A 71 1.77 0.06 8.64
CA VAL A 71 0.33 0.27 8.40
C VAL A 71 0.04 1.69 7.92
N THR A 72 0.67 2.70 8.53
CA THR A 72 0.42 4.10 8.20
C THR A 72 0.90 4.49 6.81
N ASP A 73 1.68 3.64 6.16
CA ASP A 73 2.07 3.86 4.77
C ASP A 73 1.01 3.33 3.79
N VAL A 74 0.00 2.64 4.29
CA VAL A 74 -1.13 2.14 3.51
C VAL A 74 -2.37 2.98 3.78
N PHE A 75 -2.68 3.25 5.05
CA PHE A 75 -3.79 4.13 5.42
C PHE A 75 -3.54 4.75 6.79
N VAL A 76 -4.23 5.88 7.03
CA VAL A 76 -4.16 6.60 8.31
C VAL A 76 -5.56 7.03 8.72
N TYR A 77 -5.71 7.35 9.99
CA TYR A 77 -6.92 7.98 10.49
C TYR A 77 -6.69 9.49 10.51
N VAL A 78 -7.60 10.25 9.90
CA VAL A 78 -7.53 11.71 9.87
C VAL A 78 -8.76 12.27 10.57
N ASP A 79 -8.54 13.27 11.38
CA ASP A 79 -9.60 13.90 12.16
C ASP A 79 -10.12 15.18 11.48
#